data_f39845b566978acdb3a28726f343fd89
#
_entry.id   f39845b566978acdb3a28726f343fd89
#
_cell.length_a   1.000
_cell.length_b   1.000
_cell.length_c   1.000
_cell.angle_alpha   90.00
_cell.angle_beta   90.00
_cell.angle_gamma   90.00
#
_symmetry.space_group_name_H-M   'P 1'
#
loop_
_entity.id
_entity.type
_entity.pdbx_description
1 polymer ?
#
loop_
_entity_poly.entity_id
_entity_poly.type
_entity_poly.pdbx_seq_one_letter_code
_entity_poly.pdbx_strand_id
1 'polypeptide(L)'
;MYEFIEYVLSELRTSFALVFLAGMAALIVLGAVWLVFRKSGRKFHWGKAVLWLVFVGYCAIVTYATILRGVGGYREWNLHLFRAWREAWNNYSVKNWANVLLNVAMFVPLGGLLPLLGKKFRKWYLTIPAGFAVSLVIEVLQLAIGRGICDVDDLFCNTLGTMIGYFGIMAVLSIAGKKPKSILAYGGLALVSVMAICSVFIVYEMKEYGNLPGAAAYTNNTRNTVWTLECELPAVDAQLPVYRTQTRSIAECDAFAEEFRQIIGTEYTTISYYQEAAYYMDQAGDENGTHFLFVNYLDPGYEYSCGWGDNPEWADADRETVVAALAHLPVFIPEYAQFQVIGNGWHSFTVDQHIDGANLVDGVLRCRYAEDGTIREVENDLLSYTYHDTETILSPDEAYQRLCAGKFYDRGFFEVEVPADVRVMSCTIGYKIDTKGFYQPVYFFDLESPDGSYLDRIMIPAM
;
A
#
# COMPACT_ATOMS: atom_id res chain seq x y z
N MET A 1 5.31 8.82 10.42
CA MET A 1 6.81 8.81 10.48
C MET A 1 7.34 7.70 11.40
N TYR A 2 6.77 7.51 12.59
CA TYR A 2 7.15 6.43 13.51
C TYR A 2 6.91 5.05 12.90
N GLU A 3 5.73 4.81 12.36
CA GLU A 3 5.34 3.57 11.66
C GLU A 3 6.24 3.25 10.47
N PHE A 4 6.60 4.26 9.68
CA PHE A 4 7.56 4.09 8.59
C PHE A 4 8.93 3.63 9.09
N ILE A 5 9.40 4.23 10.19
CA ILE A 5 10.69 3.86 10.80
C ILE A 5 10.61 2.43 11.36
N GLU A 6 9.53 2.04 12.03
CA GLU A 6 9.35 0.68 12.54
C GLU A 6 9.25 -0.35 11.41
N TYR A 7 8.49 -0.05 10.36
CA TYR A 7 8.44 -0.91 9.17
C TYR A 7 9.83 -1.11 8.57
N VAL A 8 10.60 -0.03 8.35
CA VAL A 8 11.97 -0.11 7.83
C VAL A 8 12.89 -0.86 8.79
N LEU A 9 12.77 -0.65 10.09
CA LEU A 9 13.58 -1.34 11.11
C LEU A 9 13.24 -2.83 11.19
N SER A 10 11.98 -3.23 11.06
CA SER A 10 11.57 -4.64 11.02
C SER A 10 12.16 -5.35 9.80
N GLU A 11 12.13 -4.69 8.64
CA GLU A 11 12.75 -5.17 7.41
C GLU A 11 14.28 -5.29 7.51
N LEU A 12 14.92 -4.32 8.17
CA LEU A 12 16.35 -4.35 8.43
C LEU A 12 16.75 -5.42 9.45
N ARG A 13 15.95 -5.69 10.47
CA ARG A 13 16.20 -6.75 11.46
C ARG A 13 16.32 -8.12 10.81
N THR A 14 15.45 -8.43 9.88
CA THR A 14 15.46 -9.71 9.15
C THR A 14 16.73 -9.87 8.31
N SER A 15 17.26 -8.76 7.80
CA SER A 15 18.50 -8.71 7.00
C SER A 15 19.77 -8.58 7.85
N PHE A 16 19.64 -8.19 9.13
CA PHE A 16 20.80 -7.81 9.98
C PHE A 16 21.80 -8.97 10.17
N ALA A 17 21.33 -10.19 10.37
CA ALA A 17 22.21 -11.34 10.55
C ALA A 17 23.05 -11.61 9.27
N LEU A 18 22.47 -11.48 8.09
CA LEU A 18 23.15 -11.66 6.82
C LEU A 18 24.15 -10.51 6.55
N VAL A 19 23.75 -9.27 6.85
CA VAL A 19 24.64 -8.10 6.73
C VAL A 19 25.84 -8.23 7.69
N PHE A 20 25.61 -8.70 8.93
CA PHE A 20 26.66 -8.95 9.92
C PHE A 20 27.62 -10.04 9.47
N LEU A 21 27.10 -11.19 8.99
CA LEU A 21 27.92 -12.27 8.45
C LEU A 21 28.72 -11.85 7.21
N ALA A 22 28.10 -11.10 6.30
CA ALA A 22 28.79 -10.54 5.14
C ALA A 22 29.88 -9.53 5.56
N GLY A 23 29.63 -8.70 6.56
CA GLY A 23 30.60 -7.78 7.14
C GLY A 23 31.81 -8.51 7.75
N MET A 24 31.57 -9.58 8.52
CA MET A 24 32.63 -10.42 9.07
C MET A 24 33.46 -11.11 7.98
N ALA A 25 32.82 -11.72 6.98
CA ALA A 25 33.51 -12.32 5.84
C ALA A 25 34.38 -11.29 5.09
N ALA A 26 33.85 -10.10 4.92
CA ALA A 26 34.54 -9.00 4.28
C ALA A 26 35.77 -8.52 5.07
N LEU A 27 35.70 -8.47 6.40
CA LEU A 27 36.85 -8.16 7.27
C LEU A 27 37.93 -9.24 7.21
N ILE A 28 37.56 -10.51 7.13
CA ILE A 28 38.48 -11.65 6.95
C ILE A 28 39.21 -11.51 5.61
N VAL A 29 38.48 -11.25 4.53
CA VAL A 29 39.07 -11.04 3.19
C VAL A 29 40.03 -9.85 3.20
N LEU A 30 39.66 -8.74 3.84
CA LEU A 30 40.50 -7.55 3.97
C LEU A 30 41.82 -7.87 4.73
N GLY A 31 41.71 -8.64 5.80
CA GLY A 31 42.86 -9.11 6.60
C GLY A 31 43.77 -10.01 5.77
N ALA A 32 43.19 -10.96 5.01
CA ALA A 32 43.95 -11.83 4.13
C ALA A 32 44.68 -11.06 3.02
N VAL A 33 44.00 -10.14 2.34
CA VAL A 33 44.62 -9.27 1.33
C VAL A 33 45.73 -8.42 1.92
N TRP A 34 45.53 -7.83 3.11
CA TRP A 34 46.57 -7.08 3.80
C TRP A 34 47.81 -7.92 4.12
N LEU A 35 47.64 -9.18 4.57
CA LEU A 35 48.73 -10.11 4.82
C LEU A 35 49.53 -10.41 3.56
N VAL A 36 48.87 -10.62 2.40
CA VAL A 36 49.53 -10.81 1.12
C VAL A 36 50.37 -9.60 0.70
N PHE A 37 49.78 -8.38 0.80
CA PHE A 37 50.49 -7.14 0.49
C PHE A 37 51.68 -6.92 1.45
N ARG A 38 51.53 -7.20 2.75
CA ARG A 38 52.60 -7.13 3.75
C ARG A 38 53.75 -8.10 3.38
N LYS A 39 53.43 -9.35 2.99
CA LYS A 39 54.44 -10.33 2.59
C LYS A 39 55.17 -9.95 1.29
N SER A 40 54.48 -9.27 0.36
CA SER A 40 55.08 -8.84 -0.92
C SER A 40 55.79 -7.50 -0.87
N GLY A 41 55.92 -6.86 0.33
CA GLY A 41 56.57 -5.56 0.49
C GLY A 41 55.86 -4.38 -0.17
N ARG A 42 54.64 -4.56 -0.67
CA ARG A 42 53.85 -3.51 -1.30
C ARG A 42 53.13 -2.65 -0.30
N LYS A 43 53.03 -1.34 -0.58
CA LYS A 43 52.24 -0.41 0.27
C LYS A 43 50.77 -0.71 0.13
N PHE A 44 50.13 -1.03 1.26
CA PHE A 44 48.68 -1.25 1.32
C PHE A 44 47.95 0.09 1.56
N HIS A 45 47.03 0.45 0.70
CA HIS A 45 46.26 1.68 0.77
C HIS A 45 44.92 1.43 1.46
N TRP A 46 44.90 1.45 2.79
CA TRP A 46 43.73 1.17 3.62
C TRP A 46 42.48 1.91 3.18
N GLY A 47 42.56 3.22 2.89
CA GLY A 47 41.37 4.00 2.47
C GLY A 47 40.72 3.49 1.20
N LYS A 48 41.53 3.07 0.20
CA LYS A 48 40.97 2.45 -1.02
C LYS A 48 40.43 1.07 -0.76
N ALA A 49 41.08 0.27 0.06
CA ALA A 49 40.64 -1.08 0.37
C ALA A 49 39.32 -1.09 1.15
N VAL A 50 39.17 -0.21 2.13
CA VAL A 50 37.90 -0.02 2.87
C VAL A 50 36.81 0.46 1.93
N LEU A 51 37.09 1.41 1.04
CA LEU A 51 36.09 1.89 0.07
C LEU A 51 35.59 0.79 -0.87
N TRP A 52 36.49 -0.06 -1.39
CA TRP A 52 36.12 -1.22 -2.20
C TRP A 52 35.32 -2.25 -1.41
N LEU A 53 35.68 -2.46 -0.13
CA LEU A 53 34.95 -3.36 0.75
C LEU A 53 33.50 -2.89 0.98
N VAL A 54 33.33 -1.59 1.27
CA VAL A 54 32.00 -0.95 1.41
C VAL A 54 31.20 -1.12 0.11
N PHE A 55 31.84 -0.91 -1.05
CA PHE A 55 31.20 -1.06 -2.35
C PHE A 55 30.74 -2.50 -2.63
N VAL A 56 31.60 -3.49 -2.36
CA VAL A 56 31.25 -4.92 -2.54
C VAL A 56 30.14 -5.33 -1.56
N GLY A 57 30.23 -4.90 -0.30
CA GLY A 57 29.17 -5.13 0.68
C GLY A 57 27.83 -4.51 0.25
N TYR A 58 27.87 -3.28 -0.24
CA TYR A 58 26.71 -2.62 -0.82
C TYR A 58 26.12 -3.42 -2.00
N CYS A 59 26.94 -3.85 -2.95
CA CYS A 59 26.47 -4.67 -4.08
C CYS A 59 25.82 -5.99 -3.60
N ALA A 60 26.38 -6.63 -2.58
CA ALA A 60 25.81 -7.85 -1.99
C ALA A 60 24.43 -7.59 -1.38
N ILE A 61 24.27 -6.49 -0.62
CA ILE A 61 22.99 -6.08 -0.02
C ILE A 61 21.96 -5.81 -1.11
N VAL A 62 22.29 -5.05 -2.14
CA VAL A 62 21.39 -4.75 -3.25
C VAL A 62 20.97 -6.04 -3.96
N THR A 63 21.92 -6.91 -4.29
CA THR A 63 21.64 -8.20 -4.95
C THR A 63 20.71 -9.07 -4.09
N TYR A 64 20.93 -9.12 -2.79
CA TYR A 64 20.05 -9.84 -1.88
C TYR A 64 18.64 -9.25 -1.86
N ALA A 65 18.54 -7.94 -1.67
CA ALA A 65 17.25 -7.25 -1.55
C ALA A 65 16.41 -7.33 -2.83
N THR A 66 17.05 -7.28 -4.00
CA THR A 66 16.35 -7.22 -5.30
C THR A 66 16.17 -8.58 -5.95
N ILE A 67 17.14 -9.48 -5.84
CA ILE A 67 17.16 -10.73 -6.62
C ILE A 67 16.88 -11.96 -5.75
N LEU A 68 17.44 -12.03 -4.53
CA LEU A 68 17.39 -13.24 -3.72
C LEU A 68 16.17 -13.32 -2.80
N ARG A 69 15.63 -12.17 -2.38
CA ARG A 69 14.48 -12.09 -1.46
C ARG A 69 13.14 -12.26 -2.16
N GLY A 70 13.04 -11.97 -3.46
CA GLY A 70 11.78 -12.00 -4.21
C GLY A 70 11.11 -13.38 -4.20
N VAL A 71 9.78 -13.39 -4.09
CA VAL A 71 8.94 -14.60 -4.28
C VAL A 71 8.91 -14.92 -5.76
N GLY A 72 9.22 -16.17 -6.13
CA GLY A 72 9.22 -16.59 -7.54
C GLY A 72 7.81 -16.83 -8.10
N GLY A 73 7.67 -16.78 -9.42
CA GLY A 73 6.46 -17.17 -10.13
C GLY A 73 5.86 -16.08 -11.03
N TYR A 74 6.34 -14.84 -10.94
CA TYR A 74 5.81 -13.73 -11.74
C TYR A 74 6.80 -13.32 -12.83
N ARG A 75 6.30 -13.17 -14.07
CA ARG A 75 7.04 -12.64 -15.23
C ARG A 75 6.19 -11.58 -15.91
N GLU A 76 6.11 -10.43 -15.28
CA GLU A 76 5.31 -9.32 -15.75
C GLU A 76 6.18 -8.09 -15.96
N TRP A 77 5.70 -7.14 -16.74
CA TRP A 77 6.32 -5.83 -16.91
C TRP A 77 5.31 -4.73 -16.66
N ASN A 78 5.74 -3.71 -15.98
CA ASN A 78 5.01 -2.45 -15.82
C ASN A 78 5.73 -1.35 -16.57
N LEU A 79 5.11 -0.83 -17.64
CA LEU A 79 5.65 0.26 -18.44
C LEU A 79 4.95 1.62 -18.15
N HIS A 80 4.05 1.67 -17.16
CA HIS A 80 3.35 2.88 -16.78
C HIS A 80 4.18 3.70 -15.79
N LEU A 81 4.93 4.67 -16.33
CA LEU A 81 5.74 5.58 -15.51
C LEU A 81 4.88 6.35 -14.49
N PHE A 82 5.35 6.42 -13.24
CA PHE A 82 4.68 6.99 -12.07
C PHE A 82 3.45 6.21 -11.59
N ARG A 83 3.24 4.96 -12.00
CA ARG A 83 2.19 4.10 -11.46
C ARG A 83 2.38 3.89 -9.95
N ALA A 84 3.55 3.42 -9.53
CA ALA A 84 3.86 3.15 -8.12
C ALA A 84 3.74 4.42 -7.25
N TRP A 85 4.13 5.59 -7.79
CA TRP A 85 3.98 6.87 -7.10
C TRP A 85 2.51 7.28 -6.93
N ARG A 86 1.67 7.04 -7.95
CA ARG A 86 0.24 7.32 -7.90
C ARG A 86 -0.50 6.35 -7.00
N GLU A 87 -0.15 5.07 -7.02
CA GLU A 87 -0.69 4.09 -6.09
C GLU A 87 -0.31 4.44 -4.64
N ALA A 88 0.95 4.82 -4.39
CA ALA A 88 1.38 5.30 -3.08
C ALA A 88 0.66 6.58 -2.65
N TRP A 89 0.37 7.49 -3.59
CA TRP A 89 -0.42 8.69 -3.34
C TRP A 89 -1.88 8.35 -3.05
N ASN A 90 -2.54 7.54 -3.87
CA ASN A 90 -3.97 7.23 -3.74
C ASN A 90 -4.26 6.44 -2.46
N ASN A 91 -3.45 5.44 -2.16
CA ASN A 91 -3.63 4.62 -0.95
C ASN A 91 -3.04 5.27 0.30
N TYR A 92 -2.09 6.17 0.14
CA TYR A 92 -1.33 6.87 1.19
C TYR A 92 -0.83 5.96 2.32
N SER A 93 -0.44 4.75 1.98
CA SER A 93 0.00 3.74 2.94
C SER A 93 1.50 3.73 3.14
N VAL A 94 1.92 3.37 4.35
CA VAL A 94 3.33 3.23 4.73
C VAL A 94 4.05 2.24 3.80
N LYS A 95 3.42 1.13 3.46
CA LYS A 95 4.00 0.09 2.60
C LYS A 95 4.26 0.59 1.19
N ASN A 96 3.29 1.26 0.57
CA ASN A 96 3.43 1.78 -0.80
C ASN A 96 4.50 2.87 -0.87
N TRP A 97 4.50 3.81 0.09
CA TRP A 97 5.55 4.83 0.18
C TRP A 97 6.91 4.23 0.50
N ALA A 98 6.97 3.21 1.36
CA ALA A 98 8.23 2.51 1.64
C ALA A 98 8.82 1.87 0.38
N ASN A 99 8.03 1.23 -0.45
CA ASN A 99 8.50 0.64 -1.71
C ASN A 99 9.14 1.71 -2.61
N VAL A 100 8.47 2.84 -2.83
CA VAL A 100 8.98 3.94 -3.65
C VAL A 100 10.26 4.55 -3.05
N LEU A 101 10.23 4.90 -1.75
CA LEU A 101 11.34 5.60 -1.10
C LEU A 101 12.55 4.70 -0.88
N LEU A 102 12.35 3.40 -0.60
CA LEU A 102 13.46 2.46 -0.43
C LEU A 102 14.17 2.20 -1.75
N ASN A 103 13.48 2.17 -2.89
CA ASN A 103 14.13 2.09 -4.20
C ASN A 103 15.01 3.32 -4.46
N VAL A 104 14.53 4.53 -4.16
CA VAL A 104 15.37 5.74 -4.22
C VAL A 104 16.56 5.62 -3.27
N ALA A 105 16.32 5.29 -1.99
CA ALA A 105 17.35 5.24 -0.95
C ALA A 105 18.42 4.18 -1.24
N MET A 106 18.02 3.04 -1.79
CA MET A 106 18.92 1.93 -2.12
C MET A 106 20.02 2.34 -3.10
N PHE A 107 19.77 3.26 -4.03
CA PHE A 107 20.74 3.69 -5.03
C PHE A 107 21.52 4.97 -4.66
N VAL A 108 21.17 5.66 -3.57
CA VAL A 108 21.94 6.79 -3.06
C VAL A 108 23.41 6.41 -2.76
N PRO A 109 23.73 5.26 -2.10
CA PRO A 109 25.10 4.84 -1.91
C PRO A 109 25.86 4.60 -3.23
N LEU A 110 25.23 4.06 -4.26
CA LEU A 110 25.87 3.87 -5.58
C LEU A 110 26.35 5.19 -6.15
N GLY A 111 25.44 6.19 -6.17
CA GLY A 111 25.78 7.54 -6.65
C GLY A 111 26.89 8.21 -5.87
N GLY A 112 26.97 7.93 -4.56
CA GLY A 112 28.03 8.43 -3.68
C GLY A 112 29.36 7.70 -3.83
N LEU A 113 29.35 6.39 -3.92
CA LEU A 113 30.56 5.55 -3.95
C LEU A 113 31.31 5.62 -5.29
N LEU A 114 30.63 5.67 -6.43
CA LEU A 114 31.27 5.70 -7.73
C LEU A 114 32.27 6.86 -7.91
N PRO A 115 31.96 8.14 -7.57
CA PRO A 115 32.91 9.26 -7.62
C PRO A 115 34.11 9.14 -6.67
N LEU A 116 33.95 8.39 -5.57
CA LEU A 116 35.03 8.11 -4.61
C LEU A 116 35.97 7.00 -5.15
N LEU A 117 35.39 5.96 -5.77
CA LEU A 117 36.15 4.84 -6.34
C LEU A 117 36.97 5.24 -7.57
N GLY A 118 36.42 6.13 -8.40
CA GLY A 118 37.09 6.50 -9.64
C GLY A 118 36.88 7.96 -10.06
N LYS A 119 37.99 8.70 -10.27
CA LYS A 119 37.92 10.12 -10.68
C LYS A 119 37.09 10.36 -11.95
N LYS A 120 36.98 9.38 -12.87
CA LYS A 120 36.13 9.48 -14.07
C LYS A 120 34.65 9.62 -13.72
N PHE A 121 34.21 8.99 -12.65
CA PHE A 121 32.82 9.05 -12.16
C PHE A 121 32.48 10.35 -11.41
N ARG A 122 33.41 11.30 -11.29
CA ARG A 122 33.10 12.68 -10.85
C ARG A 122 32.37 13.50 -11.91
N LYS A 123 32.08 12.90 -13.07
CA LYS A 123 31.30 13.47 -14.16
C LYS A 123 29.89 12.88 -14.12
N TRP A 124 28.87 13.73 -13.98
CA TRP A 124 27.47 13.31 -13.84
C TRP A 124 27.01 12.41 -15.00
N TYR A 125 27.43 12.75 -16.23
CA TYR A 125 27.09 11.99 -17.43
C TYR A 125 27.78 10.60 -17.52
N LEU A 126 28.57 10.20 -16.56
CA LEU A 126 29.09 8.84 -16.41
C LEU A 126 28.49 8.12 -15.21
N THR A 127 28.23 8.82 -14.11
CA THR A 127 27.71 8.21 -12.88
C THR A 127 26.22 7.95 -12.96
N ILE A 128 25.44 8.92 -13.44
CA ILE A 128 23.98 8.76 -13.54
C ILE A 128 23.60 7.66 -14.54
N PRO A 129 24.15 7.64 -15.79
CA PRO A 129 23.89 6.51 -16.69
C PRO A 129 24.43 5.17 -16.20
N ALA A 130 25.50 5.15 -15.40
CA ALA A 130 25.96 3.91 -14.78
C ALA A 130 24.95 3.38 -13.74
N GLY A 131 24.35 4.26 -12.94
CA GLY A 131 23.25 3.89 -12.02
C GLY A 131 22.03 3.36 -12.76
N PHE A 132 21.60 4.05 -13.81
CA PHE A 132 20.53 3.60 -14.69
C PHE A 132 20.82 2.20 -15.29
N ALA A 133 22.04 1.99 -15.80
CA ALA A 133 22.43 0.70 -16.39
C ALA A 133 22.43 -0.44 -15.36
N VAL A 134 22.88 -0.18 -14.12
CA VAL A 134 22.82 -1.17 -13.02
C VAL A 134 21.37 -1.50 -12.69
N SER A 135 20.49 -0.49 -12.57
CA SER A 135 19.07 -0.71 -12.34
C SER A 135 18.43 -1.53 -13.46
N LEU A 136 18.69 -1.18 -14.72
CA LEU A 136 18.17 -1.91 -15.87
C LEU A 136 18.62 -3.38 -15.87
N VAL A 137 19.87 -3.65 -15.50
CA VAL A 137 20.38 -5.03 -15.38
C VAL A 137 19.63 -5.79 -14.29
N ILE A 138 19.34 -5.17 -13.17
CA ILE A 138 18.56 -5.77 -12.09
C ILE A 138 17.15 -6.13 -12.58
N GLU A 139 16.43 -5.19 -13.22
CA GLU A 139 15.08 -5.41 -13.76
C GLU A 139 15.04 -6.56 -14.78
N VAL A 140 15.99 -6.56 -15.71
CA VAL A 140 16.10 -7.64 -16.72
C VAL A 140 16.40 -9.00 -16.06
N LEU A 141 17.25 -9.02 -15.02
CA LEU A 141 17.53 -10.25 -14.29
C LEU A 141 16.32 -10.75 -13.51
N GLN A 142 15.56 -9.87 -12.85
CA GLN A 142 14.32 -10.23 -12.14
C GLN A 142 13.31 -10.86 -13.10
N LEU A 143 13.10 -10.25 -14.26
CA LEU A 143 12.23 -10.79 -15.31
C LEU A 143 12.73 -12.15 -15.83
N ALA A 144 14.03 -12.29 -16.09
CA ALA A 144 14.62 -13.51 -16.61
C ALA A 144 14.49 -14.70 -15.66
N ILE A 145 14.70 -14.48 -14.36
CA ILE A 145 14.60 -15.51 -13.32
C ILE A 145 13.18 -15.72 -12.78
N GLY A 146 12.19 -14.89 -13.21
CA GLY A 146 10.81 -14.96 -12.75
C GLY A 146 10.63 -14.60 -11.27
N ARG A 147 11.38 -13.62 -10.76
CA ARG A 147 11.36 -13.19 -9.36
C ARG A 147 11.01 -11.71 -9.21
N GLY A 148 10.05 -11.23 -9.96
CA GLY A 148 9.60 -9.84 -9.87
C GLY A 148 8.96 -9.36 -11.15
N ILE A 149 8.42 -8.16 -11.07
CA ILE A 149 7.84 -7.40 -12.17
C ILE A 149 8.93 -6.44 -12.65
N CYS A 150 9.25 -6.45 -13.95
CA CYS A 150 10.14 -5.44 -14.52
C CYS A 150 9.42 -4.10 -14.55
N ASP A 151 9.81 -3.17 -13.66
CA ASP A 151 9.10 -1.92 -13.41
C ASP A 151 9.90 -0.69 -13.87
N VAL A 152 9.28 0.13 -14.71
CA VAL A 152 9.88 1.40 -15.14
C VAL A 152 9.99 2.41 -14.00
N ASP A 153 9.13 2.33 -12.98
CA ASP A 153 9.21 3.19 -11.81
C ASP A 153 10.41 2.87 -10.94
N ASP A 154 10.80 1.59 -10.83
CA ASP A 154 12.02 1.19 -10.13
C ASP A 154 13.25 1.74 -10.84
N LEU A 155 13.26 1.69 -12.19
CA LEU A 155 14.30 2.30 -12.99
C LEU A 155 14.44 3.81 -12.74
N PHE A 156 13.31 4.51 -12.65
CA PHE A 156 13.25 5.94 -12.33
C PHE A 156 13.73 6.22 -10.90
N CYS A 157 13.19 5.52 -9.91
CA CYS A 157 13.54 5.70 -8.49
C CYS A 157 15.01 5.43 -8.22
N ASN A 158 15.55 4.34 -8.76
CA ASN A 158 16.95 3.96 -8.64
C ASN A 158 17.89 5.00 -9.29
N THR A 159 17.50 5.53 -10.45
CA THR A 159 18.24 6.61 -11.12
C THR A 159 18.20 7.91 -10.31
N LEU A 160 17.05 8.27 -9.76
CA LEU A 160 16.89 9.43 -8.87
C LEU A 160 17.76 9.29 -7.62
N GLY A 161 17.80 8.11 -7.00
CA GLY A 161 18.69 7.81 -5.87
C GLY A 161 20.16 7.99 -6.24
N THR A 162 20.57 7.49 -7.41
CA THR A 162 21.93 7.70 -7.93
C THR A 162 22.26 9.18 -8.12
N MET A 163 21.30 9.99 -8.61
CA MET A 163 21.46 11.44 -8.76
C MET A 163 21.65 12.12 -7.40
N ILE A 164 20.81 11.82 -6.42
CA ILE A 164 20.88 12.39 -5.06
C ILE A 164 22.24 12.05 -4.43
N GLY A 165 22.66 10.78 -4.50
CA GLY A 165 23.94 10.32 -3.99
C GLY A 165 25.14 11.00 -4.66
N TYR A 166 25.10 11.11 -5.98
CA TYR A 166 26.13 11.80 -6.75
C TYR A 166 26.24 13.27 -6.37
N PHE A 167 25.14 13.99 -6.36
CA PHE A 167 25.15 15.41 -6.02
C PHE A 167 25.56 15.64 -4.57
N GLY A 168 25.11 14.78 -3.64
CA GLY A 168 25.49 14.83 -2.24
C GLY A 168 27.01 14.68 -2.05
N ILE A 169 27.61 13.63 -2.62
CA ILE A 169 29.06 13.42 -2.48
C ILE A 169 29.91 14.48 -3.22
N MET A 170 29.43 14.98 -4.37
CA MET A 170 30.12 16.05 -5.08
C MET A 170 30.08 17.38 -4.32
N ALA A 171 29.02 17.65 -3.57
CA ALA A 171 28.95 18.78 -2.62
C ALA A 171 30.01 18.61 -1.51
N VAL A 172 30.08 17.43 -0.89
CA VAL A 172 31.09 17.12 0.16
C VAL A 172 32.51 17.27 -0.38
N LEU A 173 32.80 16.73 -1.56
CA LEU A 173 34.14 16.87 -2.21
C LEU A 173 34.44 18.31 -2.59
N SER A 174 33.43 19.13 -2.86
CA SER A 174 33.56 20.55 -3.16
C SER A 174 33.86 21.36 -1.90
N ILE A 175 33.29 20.96 -0.76
CA ILE A 175 33.63 21.53 0.57
C ILE A 175 35.10 21.27 0.87
N ALA A 176 35.55 20.01 0.75
CA ALA A 176 36.95 19.63 0.95
C ALA A 176 37.93 20.40 0.02
N GLY A 177 37.47 20.66 -1.22
CA GLY A 177 38.20 21.43 -2.22
C GLY A 177 38.06 22.94 -2.12
N LYS A 178 37.33 23.48 -1.13
CA LYS A 178 37.05 24.92 -0.92
C LYS A 178 36.50 25.61 -2.18
N LYS A 179 35.52 24.98 -2.87
CA LYS A 179 34.90 25.44 -4.13
C LYS A 179 33.44 25.94 -3.90
N PRO A 180 33.22 27.18 -3.43
CA PRO A 180 31.90 27.63 -2.98
C PRO A 180 30.80 27.52 -4.06
N LYS A 181 31.11 27.91 -5.30
CA LYS A 181 30.14 27.80 -6.43
C LYS A 181 29.70 26.35 -6.68
N SER A 182 30.63 25.41 -6.59
CA SER A 182 30.33 23.99 -6.77
C SER A 182 29.55 23.40 -5.58
N ILE A 183 29.82 23.87 -4.35
CA ILE A 183 29.06 23.50 -3.16
C ILE A 183 27.60 23.90 -3.35
N LEU A 184 27.35 25.15 -3.74
CA LEU A 184 25.99 25.65 -3.96
C LEU A 184 25.29 24.89 -5.09
N ALA A 185 25.98 24.63 -6.21
CA ALA A 185 25.37 23.93 -7.34
C ALA A 185 25.02 22.45 -7.00
N TYR A 186 25.96 21.68 -6.49
CA TYR A 186 25.72 20.28 -6.18
C TYR A 186 24.85 20.10 -4.93
N GLY A 187 25.08 20.87 -3.87
CA GLY A 187 24.27 20.84 -2.66
C GLY A 187 22.83 21.31 -2.92
N GLY A 188 22.67 22.34 -3.73
CA GLY A 188 21.37 22.82 -4.17
C GLY A 188 20.58 21.79 -4.97
N LEU A 189 21.22 21.10 -5.93
CA LEU A 189 20.57 20.02 -6.70
C LEU A 189 20.17 18.84 -5.81
N ALA A 190 21.02 18.41 -4.90
CA ALA A 190 20.68 17.36 -3.94
C ALA A 190 19.50 17.77 -3.06
N LEU A 191 19.53 19.00 -2.52
CA LEU A 191 18.46 19.54 -1.67
C LEU A 191 17.13 19.65 -2.42
N VAL A 192 17.13 20.20 -3.62
CA VAL A 192 15.92 20.31 -4.45
C VAL A 192 15.31 18.93 -4.74
N SER A 193 16.13 17.92 -5.03
CA SER A 193 15.62 16.56 -5.26
C SER A 193 14.94 15.98 -4.02
N VAL A 194 15.52 16.17 -2.84
CA VAL A 194 14.93 15.73 -1.56
C VAL A 194 13.67 16.54 -1.25
N MET A 195 13.71 17.87 -1.43
CA MET A 195 12.54 18.73 -1.19
C MET A 195 11.37 18.39 -2.12
N ALA A 196 11.65 18.02 -3.37
CA ALA A 196 10.59 17.58 -4.29
C ALA A 196 9.88 16.32 -3.79
N ILE A 197 10.61 15.37 -3.22
CA ILE A 197 10.00 14.18 -2.58
C ILE A 197 9.21 14.58 -1.34
N CYS A 198 9.80 15.39 -0.46
CA CYS A 198 9.13 15.82 0.78
C CYS A 198 7.88 16.67 0.52
N SER A 199 7.85 17.45 -0.59
CA SER A 199 6.70 18.29 -0.93
C SER A 199 5.42 17.48 -1.17
N VAL A 200 5.52 16.24 -1.61
CA VAL A 200 4.37 15.35 -1.80
C VAL A 200 3.64 15.12 -0.47
N PHE A 201 4.37 14.90 0.61
CA PHE A 201 3.80 14.70 1.94
C PHE A 201 3.20 15.99 2.50
N ILE A 202 3.87 17.13 2.28
CA ILE A 202 3.36 18.44 2.71
C ILE A 202 2.04 18.75 1.98
N VAL A 203 1.97 18.52 0.67
CA VAL A 203 0.75 18.73 -0.11
C VAL A 203 -0.39 17.86 0.41
N TYR A 204 -0.11 16.60 0.76
CA TYR A 204 -1.14 15.72 1.35
C TYR A 204 -1.69 16.25 2.67
N GLU A 205 -0.79 16.67 3.58
CA GLU A 205 -1.22 17.22 4.88
C GLU A 205 -2.06 18.50 4.73
N MET A 206 -1.75 19.33 3.70
CA MET A 206 -2.48 20.57 3.44
C MET A 206 -3.85 20.36 2.78
N LYS A 207 -4.12 19.19 2.18
CA LYS A 207 -5.44 18.87 1.64
C LYS A 207 -6.44 18.67 2.78
N GLU A 208 -7.65 19.14 2.62
CA GLU A 208 -8.76 18.86 3.52
C GLU A 208 -9.15 17.38 3.45
N TYR A 209 -9.52 16.93 2.28
CA TYR A 209 -9.90 15.55 2.02
C TYR A 209 -8.69 14.66 1.75
N GLY A 210 -8.80 13.40 2.14
CA GLY A 210 -7.84 12.37 1.79
C GLY A 210 -7.86 12.00 0.31
N ASN A 211 -7.15 10.95 -0.03
CA ASN A 211 -7.17 10.36 -1.36
C ASN A 211 -8.05 9.11 -1.34
N LEU A 212 -8.71 8.79 -2.44
CA LEU A 212 -9.56 7.61 -2.54
C LEU A 212 -8.71 6.38 -2.90
N PRO A 213 -8.61 5.38 -2.01
CA PRO A 213 -8.04 4.08 -2.36
C PRO A 213 -8.80 3.46 -3.53
N GLY A 214 -8.06 2.91 -4.51
CA GLY A 214 -8.67 2.38 -5.73
C GLY A 214 -9.04 3.44 -6.78
N ALA A 215 -8.57 4.69 -6.64
CA ALA A 215 -8.58 5.64 -7.76
C ALA A 215 -7.53 5.26 -8.81
N ALA A 216 -7.74 5.71 -10.06
CA ALA A 216 -6.86 5.37 -11.18
C ALA A 216 -5.40 5.80 -10.95
N ALA A 217 -4.48 4.85 -10.96
CA ALA A 217 -3.05 5.11 -10.90
C ALA A 217 -2.44 5.38 -12.29
N TYR A 218 -3.07 4.90 -13.33
CA TYR A 218 -2.69 5.13 -14.75
C TYR A 218 -3.95 5.17 -15.61
N THR A 219 -3.80 5.47 -16.89
CA THR A 219 -4.91 5.46 -17.84
C THR A 219 -4.88 4.15 -18.63
N ASN A 220 -5.95 3.38 -18.54
CA ASN A 220 -6.10 2.13 -19.28
C ASN A 220 -6.22 2.40 -20.78
N ASN A 221 -5.75 1.46 -21.61
CA ASN A 221 -5.88 1.58 -23.05
C ASN A 221 -7.29 1.15 -23.50
N THR A 222 -8.15 2.12 -23.73
CA THR A 222 -9.55 1.91 -24.17
C THR A 222 -9.77 2.31 -25.62
N ARG A 223 -8.71 2.55 -26.41
CA ARG A 223 -8.82 3.08 -27.80
C ARG A 223 -9.61 2.21 -28.73
N ASN A 224 -9.55 0.89 -28.52
CA ASN A 224 -10.25 -0.11 -29.35
C ASN A 224 -11.52 -0.63 -28.69
N THR A 225 -11.89 -0.10 -27.52
CA THR A 225 -13.07 -0.55 -26.77
C THR A 225 -14.31 0.20 -27.25
N VAL A 226 -15.33 -0.54 -27.64
CA VAL A 226 -16.68 -0.04 -27.91
C VAL A 226 -17.45 -0.09 -26.59
N TRP A 227 -17.89 1.04 -26.11
CA TRP A 227 -18.68 1.18 -24.90
C TRP A 227 -20.15 1.29 -25.26
N THR A 228 -20.98 0.40 -24.73
CA THR A 228 -22.44 0.44 -24.91
C THR A 228 -23.10 0.74 -23.57
N LEU A 229 -23.80 1.86 -23.48
CA LEU A 229 -24.54 2.23 -22.28
C LEU A 229 -25.94 1.58 -22.33
N GLU A 230 -26.20 0.61 -21.47
CA GLU A 230 -27.46 -0.16 -21.40
C GLU A 230 -28.39 0.33 -20.27
N CYS A 231 -27.98 1.36 -19.53
CA CYS A 231 -28.76 1.95 -18.44
C CYS A 231 -28.98 3.46 -18.66
N GLU A 232 -29.95 4.01 -17.96
CA GLU A 232 -30.09 5.46 -17.82
C GLU A 232 -29.10 5.95 -16.77
N LEU A 233 -28.43 7.08 -17.04
CA LEU A 233 -27.58 7.75 -16.07
C LEU A 233 -28.46 8.35 -14.95
N PRO A 234 -28.10 8.24 -13.68
CA PRO A 234 -28.90 8.74 -12.58
C PRO A 234 -29.04 10.26 -12.62
N ALA A 235 -30.19 10.78 -12.24
CA ALA A 235 -30.35 12.19 -11.95
C ALA A 235 -29.75 12.47 -10.55
N VAL A 236 -28.63 13.19 -10.51
CA VAL A 236 -27.90 13.50 -9.28
C VAL A 236 -27.76 15.01 -9.15
N ASP A 237 -27.92 15.54 -7.95
CA ASP A 237 -27.65 16.95 -7.66
C ASP A 237 -26.18 17.30 -7.93
N ALA A 238 -25.92 18.50 -8.44
CA ALA A 238 -24.57 18.98 -8.72
C ALA A 238 -23.70 19.12 -7.45
N GLN A 239 -24.31 19.02 -6.29
CA GLN A 239 -23.64 19.09 -4.99
C GLN A 239 -24.15 17.96 -4.12
N LEU A 240 -23.22 17.21 -3.49
CA LEU A 240 -23.55 16.15 -2.55
C LEU A 240 -22.82 16.34 -1.23
N PRO A 241 -23.42 15.87 -0.11
CA PRO A 241 -22.75 15.89 1.19
C PRO A 241 -21.54 14.99 1.22
N VAL A 242 -20.51 15.41 1.93
CA VAL A 242 -19.37 14.60 2.35
C VAL A 242 -19.55 14.34 3.84
N TYR A 243 -19.32 13.11 4.24
CA TYR A 243 -19.43 12.70 5.64
C TYR A 243 -18.04 12.36 6.19
N ARG A 244 -17.96 12.18 7.50
CA ARG A 244 -16.73 11.82 8.19
C ARG A 244 -16.98 10.72 9.20
N THR A 245 -16.04 9.78 9.27
CA THR A 245 -16.01 8.79 10.35
C THR A 245 -14.80 8.98 11.25
N GLN A 246 -14.78 8.29 12.36
CA GLN A 246 -13.65 8.27 13.27
C GLN A 246 -12.60 7.30 12.74
N THR A 247 -11.40 7.81 12.43
CA THR A 247 -10.22 6.98 12.15
C THR A 247 -9.59 6.50 13.45
N ARG A 248 -8.87 5.38 13.39
CA ARG A 248 -8.13 4.83 14.54
C ARG A 248 -6.63 4.89 14.28
N SER A 249 -5.88 5.34 15.26
CA SER A 249 -4.43 5.12 15.34
C SER A 249 -4.14 3.67 15.77
N ILE A 250 -2.90 3.22 15.60
CA ILE A 250 -2.47 1.89 16.10
C ILE A 250 -2.79 1.73 17.59
N ALA A 251 -2.51 2.76 18.41
CA ALA A 251 -2.79 2.72 19.84
C ALA A 251 -4.29 2.60 20.17
N GLU A 252 -5.17 3.21 19.37
CA GLU A 252 -6.62 3.06 19.51
C GLU A 252 -7.10 1.69 19.04
N CYS A 253 -6.48 1.10 18.00
CA CYS A 253 -6.73 -0.29 17.62
C CYS A 253 -6.31 -1.27 18.72
N ASP A 254 -5.14 -1.06 19.33
CA ASP A 254 -4.65 -1.89 20.45
C ASP A 254 -5.58 -1.78 21.66
N ALA A 255 -6.09 -0.57 21.99
CA ALA A 255 -7.05 -0.37 23.07
C ALA A 255 -8.38 -1.09 22.77
N PHE A 256 -8.89 -0.97 21.54
CA PHE A 256 -10.09 -1.69 21.13
C PHE A 256 -9.91 -3.21 21.22
N ALA A 257 -8.79 -3.72 20.74
CA ALA A 257 -8.49 -5.16 20.82
C ALA A 257 -8.38 -5.67 22.26
N GLU A 258 -7.85 -4.86 23.18
CA GLU A 258 -7.79 -5.20 24.61
C GLU A 258 -9.21 -5.25 25.24
N GLU A 259 -10.09 -4.29 24.90
CA GLU A 259 -11.48 -4.33 25.34
C GLU A 259 -12.22 -5.54 24.75
N PHE A 260 -12.03 -5.81 23.45
CA PHE A 260 -12.63 -6.94 22.75
C PHE A 260 -12.16 -8.28 23.32
N ARG A 261 -10.87 -8.39 23.65
CA ARG A 261 -10.26 -9.55 24.32
C ARG A 261 -10.96 -9.89 25.63
N GLN A 262 -11.30 -8.88 26.43
CA GLN A 262 -12.02 -9.07 27.71
C GLN A 262 -13.45 -9.58 27.49
N ILE A 263 -14.11 -9.15 26.40
CA ILE A 263 -15.46 -9.60 26.05
C ILE A 263 -15.47 -11.08 25.67
N ILE A 264 -14.51 -11.50 24.81
CA ILE A 264 -14.46 -12.87 24.28
C ILE A 264 -13.68 -13.85 25.20
N GLY A 265 -12.95 -13.34 26.20
CA GLY A 265 -12.24 -14.17 27.20
C GLY A 265 -10.99 -14.86 26.65
N THR A 266 -10.30 -14.28 25.66
CA THR A 266 -9.08 -14.85 25.04
C THR A 266 -7.82 -14.03 25.35
N GLU A 267 -6.65 -14.51 24.92
CA GLU A 267 -5.36 -13.82 25.02
C GLU A 267 -4.72 -13.75 23.62
N TYR A 268 -4.45 -12.56 23.11
CA TYR A 268 -3.75 -12.44 21.84
C TYR A 268 -2.25 -12.70 22.01
N THR A 269 -1.72 -13.63 21.22
CA THR A 269 -0.31 -14.04 21.24
C THR A 269 0.48 -13.52 20.04
N THR A 270 -0.21 -13.15 18.97
CA THR A 270 0.39 -12.56 17.77
C THR A 270 -0.32 -11.26 17.41
N ILE A 271 0.45 -10.19 17.23
CA ILE A 271 -0.03 -8.90 16.78
C ILE A 271 0.73 -8.54 15.52
N SER A 272 0.02 -8.13 14.48
CA SER A 272 0.62 -7.68 13.21
C SER A 272 -0.12 -6.45 12.69
N TYR A 273 0.62 -5.47 12.22
CA TYR A 273 0.04 -4.24 11.67
C TYR A 273 0.15 -4.30 10.15
N TYR A 274 -1.01 -4.40 9.48
CA TYR A 274 -1.12 -4.37 8.03
C TYR A 274 -1.37 -2.96 7.52
N GLN A 275 -1.55 -2.82 6.22
CA GLN A 275 -1.76 -1.53 5.56
C GLN A 275 -3.10 -0.88 5.96
N GLU A 276 -4.16 -1.68 6.12
CA GLU A 276 -5.53 -1.20 6.29
C GLU A 276 -6.08 -1.48 7.69
N ALA A 277 -5.50 -2.43 8.41
CA ALA A 277 -5.98 -2.88 9.71
C ALA A 277 -4.86 -3.41 10.61
N ALA A 278 -5.08 -3.35 11.92
CA ALA A 278 -4.32 -4.11 12.90
C ALA A 278 -4.94 -5.51 13.04
N TYR A 279 -4.09 -6.52 13.14
CA TYR A 279 -4.45 -7.92 13.24
C TYR A 279 -3.98 -8.50 14.57
N TYR A 280 -4.89 -9.17 15.24
CA TYR A 280 -4.67 -9.82 16.52
C TYR A 280 -5.09 -11.29 16.42
N MET A 281 -4.25 -12.19 16.86
CA MET A 281 -4.51 -13.62 16.80
C MET A 281 -4.14 -14.29 18.13
N ASP A 282 -5.00 -15.16 18.59
CA ASP A 282 -4.71 -16.13 19.64
C ASP A 282 -4.22 -17.44 19.02
N GLN A 283 -3.02 -17.88 19.42
CA GLN A 283 -2.47 -19.17 18.99
C GLN A 283 -2.66 -20.28 20.05
N ALA A 284 -3.27 -19.95 21.17
CA ALA A 284 -3.31 -20.88 22.30
C ALA A 284 -4.09 -22.17 22.02
N GLY A 285 -4.90 -22.21 20.94
CA GLY A 285 -5.57 -23.43 20.51
C GLY A 285 -6.28 -24.13 21.67
N ASP A 286 -7.05 -23.37 22.44
CA ASP A 286 -7.88 -23.93 23.48
C ASP A 286 -9.04 -24.74 22.85
N GLU A 287 -9.86 -25.37 23.68
CA GLU A 287 -11.04 -26.14 23.23
C GLU A 287 -12.04 -25.29 22.43
N ASN A 288 -11.90 -23.94 22.42
CA ASN A 288 -12.78 -22.98 21.77
C ASN A 288 -12.28 -22.54 20.39
N GLY A 289 -11.07 -22.92 19.98
CA GLY A 289 -10.51 -22.58 18.66
C GLY A 289 -9.56 -21.38 18.68
N THR A 290 -9.11 -20.96 17.51
CA THR A 290 -8.23 -19.80 17.32
C THR A 290 -9.06 -18.57 17.03
N HIS A 291 -8.83 -17.50 17.77
CA HIS A 291 -9.52 -16.23 17.60
C HIS A 291 -8.71 -15.27 16.72
N PHE A 292 -9.38 -14.62 15.78
CA PHE A 292 -8.81 -13.63 14.88
C PHE A 292 -9.61 -12.34 14.98
N LEU A 293 -8.94 -11.21 15.09
CA LEU A 293 -9.55 -9.89 15.10
C LEU A 293 -8.76 -8.96 14.17
N PHE A 294 -9.44 -8.38 13.18
CA PHE A 294 -8.95 -7.29 12.35
C PHE A 294 -9.65 -6.01 12.75
N VAL A 295 -8.92 -4.95 13.02
CA VAL A 295 -9.45 -3.64 13.42
C VAL A 295 -8.98 -2.61 12.40
N ASN A 296 -9.93 -1.97 11.71
CA ASN A 296 -9.65 -1.01 10.65
C ASN A 296 -9.04 0.29 11.18
N TYR A 297 -8.15 0.92 10.39
CA TYR A 297 -7.59 2.25 10.71
C TYR A 297 -8.48 3.40 10.21
N LEU A 298 -9.08 3.26 9.04
CA LEU A 298 -9.79 4.34 8.37
C LEU A 298 -11.22 4.53 8.85
N ASP A 299 -11.78 3.53 9.52
CA ASP A 299 -13.15 3.53 10.03
C ASP A 299 -13.27 2.71 11.33
N PRO A 300 -14.39 2.78 12.05
CA PRO A 300 -14.63 1.99 13.25
C PRO A 300 -15.01 0.52 12.99
N GLY A 301 -14.96 0.05 11.74
CA GLY A 301 -15.23 -1.32 11.37
C GLY A 301 -14.21 -2.32 11.94
N TYR A 302 -14.62 -3.58 12.00
CA TYR A 302 -13.76 -4.68 12.41
C TYR A 302 -14.29 -6.03 11.91
N GLU A 303 -13.40 -7.00 11.78
CA GLU A 303 -13.75 -8.39 11.51
C GLU A 303 -13.27 -9.26 12.66
N TYR A 304 -14.13 -10.15 13.12
CA TYR A 304 -13.81 -11.13 14.14
C TYR A 304 -14.19 -12.53 13.66
N SER A 305 -13.33 -13.50 13.87
CA SER A 305 -13.69 -14.90 13.67
C SER A 305 -13.06 -15.79 14.74
N CYS A 306 -13.83 -16.77 15.18
CA CYS A 306 -13.39 -17.88 16.00
C CYS A 306 -13.53 -19.16 15.16
N GLY A 307 -12.41 -19.60 14.56
CA GLY A 307 -12.45 -20.75 13.68
C GLY A 307 -11.13 -21.48 13.65
N TRP A 308 -11.08 -22.78 13.61
CA TRP A 308 -9.98 -23.74 13.61
C TRP A 308 -9.89 -24.51 14.95
N GLY A 309 -11.01 -24.96 15.39
CA GLY A 309 -11.21 -25.91 16.45
C GLY A 309 -12.35 -26.85 16.07
N ASP A 310 -13.12 -27.30 17.02
CA ASP A 310 -14.35 -28.03 16.74
C ASP A 310 -15.28 -27.15 15.91
N ASN A 311 -15.66 -27.63 14.70
CA ASN A 311 -16.65 -26.96 13.87
C ASN A 311 -17.99 -26.95 14.63
N PRO A 312 -18.47 -25.77 15.11
CA PRO A 312 -19.76 -25.72 15.75
C PRO A 312 -20.85 -26.08 14.73
N GLU A 313 -21.95 -26.65 15.18
CA GLU A 313 -23.12 -26.75 14.35
C GLU A 313 -23.73 -25.35 14.16
N TRP A 314 -24.00 -25.00 12.89
CA TRP A 314 -24.51 -23.67 12.53
C TRP A 314 -26.04 -23.66 12.54
N ALA A 315 -26.64 -22.62 13.07
CA ALA A 315 -28.07 -22.48 13.13
C ALA A 315 -28.57 -21.17 12.51
N ASP A 316 -29.62 -21.28 11.74
CA ASP A 316 -30.36 -20.10 11.30
C ASP A 316 -31.32 -19.67 12.41
N ALA A 317 -31.37 -18.36 12.71
CA ALA A 317 -32.16 -17.80 13.78
C ALA A 317 -32.92 -16.54 13.33
N ASP A 318 -33.91 -16.14 14.08
CA ASP A 318 -34.66 -14.90 13.83
C ASP A 318 -33.86 -13.66 14.30
N ARG A 319 -34.35 -12.48 13.88
CA ARG A 319 -33.71 -11.20 14.17
C ARG A 319 -33.48 -10.96 15.68
N GLU A 320 -34.48 -11.31 16.49
CA GLU A 320 -34.44 -11.03 17.94
C GLU A 320 -33.37 -11.89 18.62
N THR A 321 -33.29 -13.16 18.26
CA THR A 321 -32.27 -14.11 18.74
C THR A 321 -30.87 -13.66 18.36
N VAL A 322 -30.64 -13.29 17.08
CA VAL A 322 -29.31 -12.85 16.61
C VAL A 322 -28.90 -11.53 17.27
N VAL A 323 -29.82 -10.55 17.41
CA VAL A 323 -29.52 -9.28 18.08
C VAL A 323 -29.19 -9.51 19.56
N ALA A 324 -29.90 -10.41 20.24
CA ALA A 324 -29.60 -10.76 21.63
C ALA A 324 -28.22 -11.42 21.78
N ALA A 325 -27.83 -12.28 20.83
CA ALA A 325 -26.50 -12.90 20.81
C ALA A 325 -25.38 -11.90 20.51
N LEU A 326 -25.64 -10.86 19.69
CA LEU A 326 -24.68 -9.79 19.39
C LEU A 326 -24.57 -8.74 20.49
N ALA A 327 -25.48 -8.68 21.45
CA ALA A 327 -25.59 -7.57 22.42
C ALA A 327 -24.37 -7.36 23.32
N HIS A 328 -23.49 -8.37 23.44
CA HIS A 328 -22.24 -8.25 24.19
C HIS A 328 -21.05 -7.75 23.35
N LEU A 329 -21.19 -7.72 22.02
CA LEU A 329 -20.16 -7.26 21.10
C LEU A 329 -20.33 -5.78 20.77
N PRO A 330 -19.27 -5.04 20.43
CA PRO A 330 -19.31 -3.63 20.10
C PRO A 330 -19.88 -3.38 18.70
N VAL A 331 -21.17 -3.65 18.49
CA VAL A 331 -21.90 -3.46 17.24
C VAL A 331 -23.06 -2.48 17.43
N PHE A 332 -23.34 -1.71 16.38
CA PHE A 332 -24.51 -0.85 16.31
C PHE A 332 -25.48 -1.40 15.28
N ILE A 333 -26.71 -1.73 15.68
CA ILE A 333 -27.76 -2.25 14.80
C ILE A 333 -28.98 -1.36 14.91
N PRO A 334 -29.24 -0.45 13.96
CA PRO A 334 -30.43 0.39 13.98
C PRO A 334 -31.69 -0.45 13.74
N GLU A 335 -32.83 0.00 14.29
CA GLU A 335 -34.11 -0.71 14.17
C GLU A 335 -34.56 -0.88 12.72
N TYR A 336 -34.22 0.11 11.85
CA TYR A 336 -34.56 0.11 10.45
C TYR A 336 -33.62 -0.74 9.58
N ALA A 337 -32.55 -1.33 10.11
CA ALA A 337 -31.68 -2.22 9.37
C ALA A 337 -32.45 -3.44 8.82
N GLN A 338 -32.29 -3.70 7.55
CA GLN A 338 -32.88 -4.86 6.88
C GLN A 338 -32.16 -6.12 7.34
N PHE A 339 -32.93 -7.05 7.93
CA PHE A 339 -32.39 -8.34 8.37
C PHE A 339 -32.63 -9.40 7.32
N GLN A 340 -31.62 -10.23 7.05
CA GLN A 340 -31.70 -11.36 6.14
C GLN A 340 -30.98 -12.58 6.73
N VAL A 341 -31.63 -13.74 6.65
CA VAL A 341 -31.02 -15.05 6.88
C VAL A 341 -30.39 -15.49 5.56
N ILE A 342 -29.07 -15.64 5.53
CA ILE A 342 -28.32 -16.06 4.33
C ILE A 342 -28.27 -17.59 4.24
N GLY A 343 -28.27 -18.27 5.40
CA GLY A 343 -28.19 -19.72 5.54
C GLY A 343 -26.84 -20.18 6.10
N ASN A 344 -26.78 -21.40 6.60
CA ASN A 344 -25.60 -21.98 7.23
C ASN A 344 -25.07 -21.12 8.40
N GLY A 345 -26.00 -20.60 9.21
CA GLY A 345 -25.73 -19.73 10.35
C GLY A 345 -25.40 -18.28 10.00
N TRP A 346 -25.27 -17.92 8.72
CA TRP A 346 -24.97 -16.54 8.32
C TRP A 346 -26.24 -15.66 8.29
N HIS A 347 -26.10 -14.48 8.91
CA HIS A 347 -27.13 -13.45 8.97
C HIS A 347 -26.53 -12.10 8.58
N SER A 348 -27.33 -11.22 8.01
CA SER A 348 -26.92 -9.86 7.69
C SER A 348 -27.91 -8.81 8.18
N PHE A 349 -27.39 -7.66 8.55
CA PHE A 349 -28.12 -6.42 8.82
C PHE A 349 -27.60 -5.37 7.85
N THR A 350 -28.42 -4.91 6.92
CA THR A 350 -28.02 -4.00 5.83
C THR A 350 -28.75 -2.67 5.99
N VAL A 351 -28.02 -1.60 5.84
CA VAL A 351 -28.57 -0.25 5.65
C VAL A 351 -27.94 0.35 4.41
N ASP A 352 -28.77 0.84 3.50
CA ASP A 352 -28.35 1.48 2.27
C ASP A 352 -28.58 2.99 2.38
N GLN A 353 -27.53 3.73 2.64
CA GLN A 353 -27.43 5.19 2.67
C GLN A 353 -28.61 5.89 3.39
N HIS A 354 -28.92 5.45 4.61
CA HIS A 354 -29.98 6.04 5.41
C HIS A 354 -29.50 7.29 6.15
N ILE A 355 -30.19 8.42 5.92
CA ILE A 355 -29.90 9.68 6.62
C ILE A 355 -30.70 9.72 7.93
N ASP A 356 -29.99 9.73 9.05
CA ASP A 356 -30.54 9.89 10.40
C ASP A 356 -30.06 11.22 11.00
N GLY A 357 -30.93 12.23 10.92
CA GLY A 357 -30.59 13.61 11.31
C GLY A 357 -29.50 14.22 10.41
N ALA A 358 -28.32 14.46 10.98
CA ALA A 358 -27.16 14.93 10.25
C ALA A 358 -26.19 13.79 9.87
N ASN A 359 -26.48 12.56 10.27
CA ASN A 359 -25.62 11.42 10.06
C ASN A 359 -26.08 10.58 8.86
N LEU A 360 -25.15 9.95 8.20
CA LEU A 360 -25.40 8.90 7.24
C LEU A 360 -25.08 7.55 7.90
N VAL A 361 -26.04 6.62 7.88
CA VAL A 361 -25.79 5.22 8.25
C VAL A 361 -25.77 4.39 6.98
N ASP A 362 -24.70 3.64 6.77
CA ASP A 362 -24.50 2.86 5.55
C ASP A 362 -23.68 1.60 5.85
N GLY A 363 -23.91 0.56 5.08
CA GLY A 363 -23.11 -0.66 5.10
C GLY A 363 -23.83 -1.90 5.59
N VAL A 364 -23.06 -2.91 5.95
CA VAL A 364 -23.55 -4.25 6.28
C VAL A 364 -22.84 -4.77 7.53
N LEU A 365 -23.59 -5.26 8.48
CA LEU A 365 -23.10 -6.13 9.54
C LEU A 365 -23.46 -7.57 9.16
N ARG A 366 -22.46 -8.44 9.00
CA ARG A 366 -22.67 -9.88 8.88
C ARG A 366 -22.21 -10.59 10.13
N CYS A 367 -22.93 -11.63 10.52
CA CYS A 367 -22.51 -12.47 11.63
C CYS A 367 -22.87 -13.92 11.37
N ARG A 368 -22.17 -14.82 12.04
CA ARG A 368 -22.43 -16.25 11.97
C ARG A 368 -22.77 -16.80 13.34
N TYR A 369 -23.95 -17.37 13.44
CA TYR A 369 -24.56 -17.86 14.65
C TYR A 369 -24.45 -19.39 14.76
N ALA A 370 -24.08 -19.91 15.92
CA ALA A 370 -23.97 -21.33 16.21
C ALA A 370 -25.16 -21.84 17.03
N GLU A 371 -25.45 -23.14 16.99
CA GLU A 371 -26.55 -23.77 17.76
C GLU A 371 -26.40 -23.61 19.28
N ASP A 372 -25.19 -23.41 19.77
CA ASP A 372 -24.92 -23.15 21.20
C ASP A 372 -25.34 -21.74 21.65
N GLY A 373 -25.86 -20.92 20.75
CA GLY A 373 -26.30 -19.55 21.02
C GLY A 373 -25.20 -18.48 20.90
N THR A 374 -24.00 -18.84 20.44
CA THR A 374 -22.86 -17.93 20.33
C THR A 374 -22.69 -17.37 18.93
N ILE A 375 -22.12 -16.15 18.84
CA ILE A 375 -21.62 -15.59 17.59
C ILE A 375 -20.14 -15.95 17.45
N ARG A 376 -19.80 -16.58 16.34
CA ARG A 376 -18.43 -17.03 16.04
C ARG A 376 -17.70 -16.19 15.01
N GLU A 377 -18.43 -15.50 14.16
CA GLU A 377 -17.87 -14.63 13.12
C GLU A 377 -18.68 -13.34 13.04
N VAL A 378 -17.99 -12.20 12.90
CA VAL A 378 -18.59 -10.87 12.73
C VAL A 378 -17.77 -10.10 11.69
N GLU A 379 -18.44 -9.57 10.69
CA GLU A 379 -17.93 -8.58 9.73
C GLU A 379 -18.73 -7.30 9.96
N ASN A 380 -18.15 -6.31 10.65
CA ASN A 380 -18.86 -5.08 11.02
C ASN A 380 -18.43 -3.90 10.15
N ASP A 381 -19.14 -3.74 9.02
CA ASP A 381 -19.04 -2.61 8.11
C ASP A 381 -20.32 -1.74 8.13
N LEU A 382 -21.25 -1.97 9.07
CA LEU A 382 -22.41 -1.14 9.26
C LEU A 382 -22.06 0.03 10.16
N LEU A 383 -21.82 1.19 9.56
CA LEU A 383 -21.19 2.33 10.22
C LEU A 383 -22.09 3.59 10.15
N SER A 384 -21.83 4.51 11.08
CA SER A 384 -22.43 5.84 11.08
C SER A 384 -21.38 6.90 10.78
N TYR A 385 -21.69 7.78 9.86
CA TYR A 385 -20.85 8.86 9.38
C TYR A 385 -21.50 10.21 9.69
N THR A 386 -20.74 11.14 10.25
CA THR A 386 -21.22 12.48 10.58
C THR A 386 -21.09 13.42 9.38
N TYR A 387 -22.12 14.23 9.10
CA TYR A 387 -22.04 15.26 8.06
C TYR A 387 -20.85 16.20 8.29
N HIS A 388 -20.09 16.45 7.24
CA HIS A 388 -18.95 17.37 7.27
C HIS A 388 -19.19 18.61 6.44
N ASP A 389 -19.38 18.50 5.15
CA ASP A 389 -19.61 19.62 4.22
C ASP A 389 -20.38 19.15 2.97
N THR A 390 -20.69 20.06 2.06
CA THR A 390 -21.34 19.77 0.79
C THR A 390 -20.43 20.22 -0.36
N GLU A 391 -20.08 19.29 -1.23
CA GLU A 391 -19.13 19.50 -2.31
C GLU A 391 -19.75 19.41 -3.70
N THR A 392 -19.16 20.14 -4.63
CA THR A 392 -19.54 20.04 -6.04
C THR A 392 -18.97 18.80 -6.67
N ILE A 393 -19.81 18.01 -7.33
CA ILE A 393 -19.43 16.75 -7.95
C ILE A 393 -19.51 16.83 -9.48
N LEU A 394 -18.84 15.89 -10.15
CA LEU A 394 -18.98 15.64 -11.57
C LEU A 394 -20.42 15.23 -11.89
N SER A 395 -20.88 15.60 -13.08
CA SER A 395 -22.12 15.02 -13.62
C SER A 395 -21.92 13.52 -13.94
N PRO A 396 -22.99 12.73 -13.94
CA PRO A 396 -22.93 11.32 -14.34
C PRO A 396 -22.36 11.10 -15.75
N ASP A 397 -22.63 12.04 -16.68
CA ASP A 397 -22.07 12.00 -18.03
C ASP A 397 -20.56 12.22 -18.04
N GLU A 398 -20.04 13.19 -17.25
CA GLU A 398 -18.59 13.38 -17.10
C GLU A 398 -17.91 12.17 -16.44
N ALA A 399 -18.56 11.52 -15.48
CA ALA A 399 -18.06 10.29 -14.87
C ALA A 399 -18.02 9.13 -15.88
N TYR A 400 -19.06 8.99 -16.70
CA TYR A 400 -19.08 8.02 -17.81
C TYR A 400 -18.00 8.31 -18.85
N GLN A 401 -17.75 9.58 -19.20
CA GLN A 401 -16.66 9.93 -20.10
C GLN A 401 -15.29 9.60 -19.50
N ARG A 402 -15.09 9.76 -18.18
CA ARG A 402 -13.86 9.33 -17.50
C ARG A 402 -13.68 7.81 -17.57
N LEU A 403 -14.75 7.04 -17.39
CA LEU A 403 -14.74 5.61 -17.56
C LEU A 403 -14.31 5.20 -18.98
N CYS A 404 -14.97 5.74 -20.00
CA CYS A 404 -14.65 5.49 -21.41
C CYS A 404 -13.24 5.90 -21.78
N ALA A 405 -12.70 6.94 -21.15
CA ALA A 405 -11.32 7.40 -21.32
C ALA A 405 -10.27 6.54 -20.58
N GLY A 406 -10.66 5.44 -19.94
CA GLY A 406 -9.77 4.52 -19.23
C GLY A 406 -9.25 5.06 -17.88
N LYS A 407 -9.87 6.09 -17.30
CA LYS A 407 -9.46 6.70 -16.03
C LYS A 407 -10.07 5.98 -14.83
N PHE A 408 -9.80 4.70 -14.70
CA PHE A 408 -10.28 3.86 -13.60
C PHE A 408 -9.18 2.91 -13.13
N TYR A 409 -9.31 2.43 -11.88
CA TYR A 409 -8.42 1.43 -11.33
C TYR A 409 -8.84 0.06 -11.81
N ASP A 410 -7.96 -0.59 -12.53
CA ASP A 410 -8.11 -1.99 -12.94
C ASP A 410 -7.52 -2.90 -11.86
N ARG A 411 -8.34 -3.75 -11.27
CA ARG A 411 -7.92 -4.74 -10.27
C ARG A 411 -7.25 -5.99 -10.88
N GLY A 412 -6.88 -5.93 -12.17
CA GLY A 412 -6.36 -7.08 -12.90
C GLY A 412 -7.46 -7.96 -13.52
N PHE A 413 -8.72 -7.49 -13.53
CA PHE A 413 -9.82 -8.21 -14.15
C PHE A 413 -9.73 -8.26 -15.68
N PHE A 414 -9.08 -7.25 -16.27
CA PHE A 414 -8.89 -7.19 -17.71
C PHE A 414 -7.58 -7.88 -18.18
N GLU A 415 -7.01 -8.71 -17.34
CA GLU A 415 -5.75 -9.47 -17.57
C GLU A 415 -4.60 -8.65 -18.19
N VAL A 416 -4.76 -8.14 -19.42
CA VAL A 416 -3.75 -7.35 -20.15
C VAL A 416 -4.35 -6.11 -20.81
N GLU A 417 -5.60 -6.16 -21.30
CA GLU A 417 -6.27 -5.08 -22.02
C GLU A 417 -7.76 -5.05 -21.70
N VAL A 418 -8.34 -3.84 -21.71
CA VAL A 418 -9.80 -3.67 -21.62
C VAL A 418 -10.44 -4.37 -22.84
N PRO A 419 -11.50 -5.18 -22.66
CA PRO A 419 -12.14 -5.89 -23.76
C PRO A 419 -12.56 -4.95 -24.89
N ALA A 420 -12.60 -5.50 -26.13
CA ALA A 420 -12.99 -4.73 -27.32
C ALA A 420 -14.44 -4.21 -27.26
N ASP A 421 -15.32 -4.94 -26.58
CA ASP A 421 -16.71 -4.56 -26.38
C ASP A 421 -17.06 -4.67 -24.90
N VAL A 422 -17.60 -3.59 -24.32
CA VAL A 422 -18.01 -3.52 -22.91
C VAL A 422 -19.39 -2.89 -22.81
N ARG A 423 -20.28 -3.53 -22.06
CA ARG A 423 -21.61 -3.03 -21.76
C ARG A 423 -21.65 -2.47 -20.37
N VAL A 424 -22.17 -1.24 -20.22
CA VAL A 424 -22.38 -0.60 -18.93
C VAL A 424 -23.83 -0.85 -18.51
N MET A 425 -24.01 -1.72 -17.53
CA MET A 425 -25.34 -2.22 -17.13
C MET A 425 -25.97 -1.34 -16.05
N SER A 426 -25.16 -0.69 -15.23
CA SER A 426 -25.65 0.24 -14.21
C SER A 426 -24.68 1.41 -14.03
N CYS A 427 -25.24 2.53 -13.57
CA CYS A 427 -24.50 3.67 -13.03
C CYS A 427 -25.21 4.11 -11.76
N THR A 428 -24.53 4.00 -10.62
CA THR A 428 -25.09 4.39 -9.32
C THR A 428 -24.15 5.36 -8.62
N ILE A 429 -24.72 6.27 -7.82
CA ILE A 429 -23.95 7.12 -6.90
C ILE A 429 -23.88 6.41 -5.55
N GLY A 430 -22.71 6.40 -4.96
CA GLY A 430 -22.46 5.85 -3.63
C GLY A 430 -21.36 6.62 -2.96
N TYR A 431 -20.82 6.06 -1.91
CA TYR A 431 -19.77 6.69 -1.13
C TYR A 431 -18.59 5.74 -0.94
N LYS A 432 -17.40 6.32 -0.77
CA LYS A 432 -16.18 5.57 -0.44
C LYS A 432 -15.35 6.35 0.58
N ILE A 433 -14.82 5.64 1.56
CA ILE A 433 -13.93 6.24 2.55
C ILE A 433 -12.58 6.60 1.92
N ASP A 434 -12.07 7.77 2.27
CA ASP A 434 -10.77 8.23 1.86
C ASP A 434 -9.69 7.97 2.93
N THR A 435 -8.44 8.28 2.62
CA THR A 435 -7.29 8.05 3.51
C THR A 435 -7.23 8.99 4.73
N LYS A 436 -8.20 9.87 4.94
CA LYS A 436 -8.37 10.73 6.12
C LYS A 436 -9.68 10.50 6.87
N GLY A 437 -10.45 9.47 6.48
CA GLY A 437 -11.71 9.12 7.11
C GLY A 437 -12.92 9.92 6.63
N PHE A 438 -12.82 10.60 5.47
CA PHE A 438 -13.97 11.21 4.83
C PHE A 438 -14.65 10.22 3.90
N TYR A 439 -15.96 10.15 3.97
CA TYR A 439 -16.81 9.33 3.13
C TYR A 439 -17.28 10.19 1.96
N GLN A 440 -16.60 10.06 0.82
CA GLN A 440 -16.73 10.92 -0.35
C GLN A 440 -17.65 10.28 -1.39
N PRO A 441 -18.46 11.07 -2.13
CA PRO A 441 -19.29 10.56 -3.21
C PRO A 441 -18.45 10.01 -4.36
N VAL A 442 -18.89 8.87 -4.89
CA VAL A 442 -18.26 8.18 -6.02
C VAL A 442 -19.32 7.59 -6.94
N TYR A 443 -19.01 7.47 -8.23
CA TYR A 443 -19.84 6.72 -9.16
C TYR A 443 -19.36 5.27 -9.25
N PHE A 444 -20.30 4.34 -9.25
CA PHE A 444 -20.07 2.94 -9.55
C PHE A 444 -20.72 2.56 -10.87
N PHE A 445 -19.94 1.90 -11.72
CA PHE A 445 -20.39 1.37 -13.00
C PHE A 445 -20.22 -0.14 -12.98
N ASP A 446 -21.32 -0.90 -13.15
CA ASP A 446 -21.27 -2.34 -13.32
C ASP A 446 -21.09 -2.66 -14.80
N LEU A 447 -20.08 -3.45 -15.11
CA LEU A 447 -19.66 -3.78 -16.47
C LEU A 447 -19.90 -5.25 -16.77
N GLU A 448 -20.39 -5.51 -17.99
CA GLU A 448 -20.54 -6.87 -18.55
C GLU A 448 -19.87 -6.96 -19.93
N SER A 449 -19.48 -8.17 -20.30
CA SER A 449 -19.09 -8.50 -21.66
C SER A 449 -20.34 -8.74 -22.54
N PRO A 450 -20.19 -8.76 -23.88
CA PRO A 450 -21.32 -8.98 -24.79
C PRO A 450 -22.05 -10.32 -24.60
N ASP A 451 -21.39 -11.33 -24.04
CA ASP A 451 -22.00 -12.63 -23.73
C ASP A 451 -22.81 -12.64 -22.43
N GLY A 452 -22.83 -11.49 -21.70
CA GLY A 452 -23.55 -11.33 -20.44
C GLY A 452 -22.76 -11.78 -19.21
N SER A 453 -21.48 -12.11 -19.36
CA SER A 453 -20.63 -12.37 -18.19
C SER A 453 -20.26 -11.06 -17.50
N TYR A 454 -20.36 -11.06 -16.15
CA TYR A 454 -19.92 -9.93 -15.34
C TYR A 454 -18.43 -9.71 -15.49
N LEU A 455 -18.03 -8.48 -15.75
CA LEU A 455 -16.62 -8.10 -15.87
C LEU A 455 -16.10 -7.50 -14.55
N ASP A 456 -16.64 -6.35 -14.13
CA ASP A 456 -16.20 -5.65 -12.91
C ASP A 456 -17.21 -4.56 -12.51
N ARG A 457 -17.05 -4.08 -11.25
CA ARG A 457 -17.67 -2.86 -10.74
C ARG A 457 -16.63 -1.77 -10.59
N ILE A 458 -16.64 -0.83 -11.51
CA ILE A 458 -15.65 0.24 -11.59
C ILE A 458 -16.09 1.45 -10.79
N MET A 459 -15.17 1.97 -9.96
CA MET A 459 -15.35 3.21 -9.21
C MET A 459 -14.71 4.40 -9.95
N ILE A 460 -15.47 5.47 -10.10
CA ILE A 460 -14.99 6.78 -10.57
C ILE A 460 -15.20 7.81 -9.48
N PRO A 461 -14.14 8.48 -8.96
CA PRO A 461 -14.28 9.58 -8.01
C PRO A 461 -15.19 10.67 -8.55
N ALA A 462 -16.13 11.15 -7.74
CA ALA A 462 -17.07 12.18 -8.14
C ALA A 462 -16.55 13.61 -7.89
N MET A 463 -15.55 13.76 -7.01
CA MET A 463 -14.91 15.04 -6.67
C MET A 463 -13.60 15.26 -7.44
#